data_04b46b093bd5476787fc763d75c9ae3b
#
_entry.id   04b46b093bd5476787fc763d75c9ae3b
#
_cell.length_a   1.000
_cell.length_b   1.000
_cell.length_c   1.000
_cell.angle_alpha   90.00
_cell.angle_beta   90.00
_cell.angle_gamma   90.00
#
_symmetry.space_group_name_H-M   'P 1'
#
loop_
_entity.id
_entity.type
_entity.pdbx_description
1 polymer ?
#
loop_
_entity_poly.entity_id
_entity_poly.type
_entity_poly.pdbx_seq_one_letter_code
_entity_poly.pdbx_strand_id
1 'polypeptide(L)'
;MINDYFFDVRLSEKYDKIAEEKFGSKFIFYSLQYKEEFEEYDKNLKIFKYLFSLGDEARIYLWNTIAISSLFDDIYKNIQRDDLTKEEFAFFENINNTFKELKTKYNEVYNEVININGAFETERLVLKPCDESSNNIMMDYCKKNLNQFKDLYKIDNFNENKLPVGVGCSSKLKFSIFLKDSNELIGTIELDDCICEVKYVLKVFIFDKFRGKGYATEASKAIVNKAMKKELFFLDDTIRHYVYEKVPLDIKCIEAVADENNVAANKVLEKCGFKLTGKNYYAHHYKNAYFNDNIYCYFI
;
A
#
# COMPACT_ATOMS: atom_id res chain seq x y z
N MET A 1 -26.13 5.10 -11.42
CA MET A 1 -26.76 4.12 -10.51
C MET A 1 -25.70 3.30 -9.76
N ILE A 2 -24.61 3.91 -9.30
CA ILE A 2 -23.63 3.30 -8.38
C ILE A 2 -23.71 3.99 -7.01
N ASN A 3 -24.55 5.01 -6.88
CA ASN A 3 -24.61 5.90 -5.72
C ASN A 3 -25.38 5.38 -4.50
N ASP A 4 -25.95 4.17 -4.53
CA ASP A 4 -26.85 3.70 -3.49
C ASP A 4 -26.32 2.53 -2.65
N TYR A 5 -25.05 2.15 -2.81
CA TYR A 5 -24.46 1.05 -2.04
C TYR A 5 -23.71 1.56 -0.81
N PHE A 6 -24.41 2.31 0.02
CA PHE A 6 -23.93 2.57 1.38
C PHE A 6 -24.09 1.29 2.22
N PHE A 7 -23.01 0.90 2.90
CA PHE A 7 -23.09 -0.04 3.99
C PHE A 7 -24.09 0.47 5.02
N ASP A 8 -25.31 -0.07 5.01
CA ASP A 8 -26.31 0.28 6.01
C ASP A 8 -25.99 -0.49 7.29
N VAL A 9 -25.36 0.20 8.24
CA VAL A 9 -25.00 -0.36 9.56
C VAL A 9 -26.21 -1.01 10.23
N ARG A 10 -27.42 -0.48 10.04
CA ARG A 10 -28.66 -1.02 10.63
C ARG A 10 -29.01 -2.39 10.05
N LEU A 11 -28.77 -2.59 8.74
CA LEU A 11 -28.97 -3.91 8.11
C LEU A 11 -27.96 -4.91 8.63
N SER A 12 -26.69 -4.48 8.78
CA SER A 12 -25.65 -5.33 9.34
C SER A 12 -25.97 -5.73 10.78
N GLU A 13 -26.31 -4.80 11.66
CA GLU A 13 -26.70 -5.12 13.05
C GLU A 13 -27.90 -6.07 13.11
N LYS A 14 -28.89 -5.87 12.27
CA LYS A 14 -30.09 -6.71 12.22
C LYS A 14 -29.77 -8.12 11.78
N TYR A 15 -29.10 -8.29 10.65
CA TYR A 15 -28.90 -9.62 10.05
C TYR A 15 -27.73 -10.38 10.66
N ASP A 16 -26.72 -9.70 11.18
CA ASP A 16 -25.69 -10.31 12.02
C ASP A 16 -26.31 -10.93 13.28
N LYS A 17 -27.20 -10.22 13.93
CA LYS A 17 -27.93 -10.72 15.11
C LYS A 17 -28.78 -11.95 14.79
N ILE A 18 -29.50 -11.91 13.67
CA ILE A 18 -30.31 -13.05 13.21
C ILE A 18 -29.40 -14.28 12.93
N ALA A 19 -28.26 -14.06 12.32
CA ALA A 19 -27.29 -15.14 12.05
C ALA A 19 -26.68 -15.69 13.35
N GLU A 20 -26.27 -14.83 14.27
CA GLU A 20 -25.74 -15.25 15.59
C GLU A 20 -26.76 -16.05 16.40
N GLU A 21 -28.01 -15.58 16.48
CA GLU A 21 -29.07 -16.26 17.23
C GLU A 21 -29.37 -17.66 16.66
N LYS A 22 -29.35 -17.80 15.32
CA LYS A 22 -29.72 -19.06 14.66
C LYS A 22 -28.58 -20.03 14.49
N PHE A 23 -27.37 -19.54 14.21
CA PHE A 23 -26.22 -20.38 13.81
C PHE A 23 -25.03 -20.24 14.78
N GLY A 24 -25.13 -19.35 15.79
CA GLY A 24 -24.06 -19.11 16.75
C GLY A 24 -22.87 -18.33 16.17
N SER A 25 -23.02 -17.72 15.00
CA SER A 25 -21.99 -16.88 14.39
C SER A 25 -22.60 -15.94 13.35
N LYS A 26 -21.89 -14.82 13.10
CA LYS A 26 -22.21 -13.90 12.02
C LYS A 26 -21.86 -14.51 10.67
N PHE A 27 -22.48 -13.96 9.62
CA PHE A 27 -22.07 -14.25 8.25
C PHE A 27 -20.73 -13.58 7.99
N ILE A 28 -19.67 -14.36 7.91
CA ILE A 28 -18.33 -13.86 7.64
C ILE A 28 -17.76 -14.68 6.48
N PHE A 29 -17.48 -14.01 5.36
CA PHE A 29 -16.74 -14.61 4.28
C PHE A 29 -15.26 -14.55 4.60
N TYR A 30 -14.66 -15.67 4.98
CA TYR A 30 -13.21 -15.81 5.10
C TYR A 30 -12.59 -16.28 3.79
N SER A 31 -11.35 -15.86 3.57
CA SER A 31 -10.52 -16.39 2.49
C SER A 31 -10.27 -17.88 2.71
N LEU A 32 -10.65 -18.69 1.75
CA LEU A 32 -10.40 -20.14 1.73
C LEU A 32 -8.90 -20.48 1.49
N GLN A 33 -7.98 -19.60 1.84
CA GLN A 33 -6.54 -19.88 1.75
C GLN A 33 -6.07 -20.97 2.72
N TYR A 34 -6.90 -21.34 3.70
CA TYR A 34 -6.60 -22.36 4.69
C TYR A 34 -7.56 -23.54 4.53
N LYS A 35 -7.05 -24.66 4.03
CA LYS A 35 -7.80 -25.92 3.86
C LYS A 35 -8.41 -26.53 5.14
N GLU A 36 -8.14 -25.95 6.29
CA GLU A 36 -8.62 -26.42 7.60
C GLU A 36 -9.99 -25.83 8.00
N GLU A 37 -10.59 -24.95 7.16
CA GLU A 37 -11.83 -24.23 7.49
C GLU A 37 -13.08 -24.72 6.73
N PHE A 38 -13.13 -25.98 6.33
CA PHE A 38 -14.33 -26.54 5.65
C PHE A 38 -15.60 -26.45 6.50
N GLU A 39 -15.50 -26.58 7.83
CA GLU A 39 -16.66 -26.46 8.72
C GLU A 39 -17.22 -25.03 8.72
N GLU A 40 -16.35 -24.04 8.62
CA GLU A 40 -16.74 -22.62 8.59
C GLU A 40 -17.35 -22.23 7.24
N TYR A 41 -16.83 -22.78 6.14
CA TYR A 41 -17.43 -22.62 4.81
C TYR A 41 -18.86 -23.18 4.75
N ASP A 42 -19.05 -24.42 5.19
CA ASP A 42 -20.37 -25.07 5.20
C ASP A 42 -21.37 -24.31 6.08
N LYS A 43 -20.89 -23.77 7.21
CA LYS A 43 -21.67 -22.92 8.10
C LYS A 43 -22.05 -21.59 7.43
N ASN A 44 -21.13 -20.93 6.79
CA ASN A 44 -21.38 -19.68 6.06
C ASN A 44 -22.35 -19.89 4.89
N LEU A 45 -22.24 -21.00 4.17
CA LEU A 45 -23.17 -21.34 3.10
C LEU A 45 -24.59 -21.58 3.64
N LYS A 46 -24.74 -22.21 4.81
CA LYS A 46 -26.05 -22.38 5.49
C LYS A 46 -26.63 -21.04 5.93
N ILE A 47 -25.80 -20.15 6.48
CA ILE A 47 -26.19 -18.79 6.86
C ILE A 47 -26.64 -18.02 5.62
N PHE A 48 -25.85 -18.07 4.54
CA PHE A 48 -26.19 -17.43 3.27
C PHE A 48 -27.55 -17.88 2.75
N LYS A 49 -27.77 -19.18 2.59
CA LYS A 49 -29.05 -19.73 2.10
C LYS A 49 -30.22 -19.29 2.96
N TYR A 50 -30.05 -19.29 4.26
CA TYR A 50 -31.09 -18.88 5.17
C TYR A 50 -31.39 -17.36 5.04
N LEU A 51 -30.39 -16.51 5.09
CA LEU A 51 -30.58 -15.06 4.94
C LEU A 51 -31.14 -14.71 3.56
N PHE A 52 -30.66 -15.37 2.51
CA PHE A 52 -31.19 -15.20 1.15
C PHE A 52 -32.69 -15.50 1.05
N SER A 53 -33.18 -16.46 1.80
CA SER A 53 -34.61 -16.82 1.87
C SER A 53 -35.49 -15.83 2.62
N LEU A 54 -34.91 -14.90 3.40
CA LEU A 54 -35.65 -13.90 4.17
C LEU A 54 -36.18 -12.72 3.33
N GLY A 55 -35.81 -12.63 2.06
CA GLY A 55 -36.29 -11.62 1.13
C GLY A 55 -35.27 -10.52 0.79
N ASP A 56 -35.73 -9.50 0.09
CA ASP A 56 -34.84 -8.55 -0.61
C ASP A 56 -33.95 -7.72 0.32
N GLU A 57 -34.44 -7.35 1.48
CA GLU A 57 -33.63 -6.59 2.44
C GLU A 57 -32.41 -7.40 2.93
N ALA A 58 -32.61 -8.69 3.19
CA ALA A 58 -31.51 -9.59 3.57
C ALA A 58 -30.57 -9.86 2.39
N ARG A 59 -31.09 -9.89 1.16
CA ARG A 59 -30.28 -9.98 -0.08
C ARG A 59 -29.41 -8.75 -0.26
N ILE A 60 -29.92 -7.55 0.04
CA ILE A 60 -29.11 -6.29 0.05
C ILE A 60 -27.99 -6.38 1.10
N TYR A 61 -28.29 -6.86 2.30
CA TYR A 61 -27.28 -7.09 3.33
C TYR A 61 -26.18 -8.08 2.85
N LEU A 62 -26.58 -9.22 2.30
CA LEU A 62 -25.64 -10.22 1.75
C LEU A 62 -24.80 -9.62 0.64
N TRP A 63 -25.41 -8.88 -0.28
CA TRP A 63 -24.71 -8.21 -1.37
C TRP A 63 -23.65 -7.24 -0.85
N ASN A 64 -23.99 -6.38 0.12
CA ASN A 64 -23.09 -5.44 0.73
C ASN A 64 -21.93 -6.14 1.43
N THR A 65 -22.21 -7.21 2.18
CA THR A 65 -21.19 -7.94 2.94
C THR A 65 -20.22 -8.68 2.00
N ILE A 66 -20.73 -9.28 0.93
CA ILE A 66 -19.91 -9.98 -0.07
C ILE A 66 -19.11 -8.98 -0.91
N ALA A 67 -19.72 -7.90 -1.36
CA ALA A 67 -19.07 -6.90 -2.22
C ALA A 67 -17.93 -6.13 -1.52
N ILE A 68 -18.00 -5.99 -0.18
CA ILE A 68 -16.94 -5.34 0.62
C ILE A 68 -15.78 -6.30 0.90
N SER A 69 -16.00 -7.63 0.82
CA SER A 69 -14.94 -8.59 1.07
C SER A 69 -13.95 -8.62 -0.11
N SER A 70 -12.69 -8.33 0.17
CA SER A 70 -11.58 -8.47 -0.81
C SER A 70 -11.36 -9.90 -1.29
N LEU A 71 -12.18 -10.83 -0.83
CA LEU A 71 -12.06 -12.27 -0.94
C LEU A 71 -13.11 -12.88 -1.87
N PHE A 72 -13.91 -12.05 -2.52
CA PHE A 72 -15.01 -12.53 -3.36
C PHE A 72 -14.53 -13.41 -4.53
N ASP A 73 -13.41 -13.06 -5.15
CA ASP A 73 -12.82 -13.82 -6.24
C ASP A 73 -12.49 -15.28 -5.81
N ASP A 74 -12.01 -15.45 -4.58
CA ASP A 74 -11.64 -16.77 -4.05
C ASP A 74 -12.88 -17.59 -3.67
N ILE A 75 -13.90 -16.95 -3.12
CA ILE A 75 -15.17 -17.58 -2.77
C ILE A 75 -15.90 -18.04 -4.04
N TYR A 76 -16.00 -17.15 -5.03
CA TYR A 76 -16.69 -17.46 -6.28
C TYR A 76 -16.07 -18.65 -7.03
N LYS A 77 -14.74 -18.77 -6.99
CA LYS A 77 -14.02 -19.90 -7.59
C LYS A 77 -14.23 -21.22 -6.87
N ASN A 78 -14.53 -21.17 -5.57
CA ASN A 78 -14.65 -22.35 -4.73
C ASN A 78 -16.12 -22.78 -4.44
N ILE A 79 -17.11 -21.93 -4.76
CA ILE A 79 -18.52 -22.32 -4.70
C ILE A 79 -18.79 -23.35 -5.79
N GLN A 80 -19.18 -24.56 -5.36
CA GLN A 80 -19.64 -25.58 -6.30
C GLN A 80 -21.06 -25.23 -6.75
N ARG A 81 -21.29 -25.24 -8.07
CA ARG A 81 -22.58 -24.86 -8.66
C ARG A 81 -23.75 -25.72 -8.14
N ASP A 82 -23.46 -26.96 -7.74
CA ASP A 82 -24.44 -27.90 -7.24
C ASP A 82 -24.90 -27.61 -5.80
N ASP A 83 -24.17 -26.75 -5.08
CA ASP A 83 -24.50 -26.32 -3.72
C ASP A 83 -25.58 -25.24 -3.68
N LEU A 84 -25.87 -24.60 -4.81
CA LEU A 84 -26.76 -23.45 -4.92
C LEU A 84 -27.94 -23.71 -5.85
N THR A 85 -29.06 -23.09 -5.55
CA THR A 85 -30.17 -23.00 -6.50
C THR A 85 -29.78 -22.12 -7.68
N LYS A 86 -30.53 -22.18 -8.79
CA LYS A 86 -30.31 -21.32 -9.95
C LYS A 86 -30.38 -19.81 -9.59
N GLU A 87 -31.28 -19.46 -8.68
CA GLU A 87 -31.48 -18.07 -8.24
C GLU A 87 -30.32 -17.58 -7.37
N GLU A 88 -29.87 -18.40 -6.43
CA GLU A 88 -28.70 -18.11 -5.60
C GLU A 88 -27.43 -17.99 -6.44
N PHE A 89 -27.26 -18.89 -7.42
CA PHE A 89 -26.13 -18.83 -8.34
C PHE A 89 -26.16 -17.56 -9.21
N ALA A 90 -27.31 -17.20 -9.76
CA ALA A 90 -27.46 -15.96 -10.54
C ALA A 90 -27.16 -14.70 -9.70
N PHE A 91 -27.50 -14.71 -8.43
CA PHE A 91 -27.16 -13.64 -7.49
C PHE A 91 -25.63 -13.52 -7.33
N PHE A 92 -24.92 -14.63 -7.12
CA PHE A 92 -23.45 -14.64 -7.03
C PHE A 92 -22.78 -14.20 -8.35
N GLU A 93 -23.29 -14.67 -9.50
CA GLU A 93 -22.77 -14.22 -10.80
C GLU A 93 -22.92 -12.70 -10.99
N ASN A 94 -24.06 -12.14 -10.59
CA ASN A 94 -24.29 -10.71 -10.65
C ASN A 94 -23.31 -9.93 -9.78
N ILE A 95 -23.09 -10.40 -8.54
CA ILE A 95 -22.08 -9.79 -7.64
C ILE A 95 -20.69 -9.88 -8.27
N ASN A 96 -20.30 -11.05 -8.78
CA ASN A 96 -18.98 -11.24 -9.41
C ASN A 96 -18.75 -10.31 -10.62
N ASN A 97 -19.76 -10.15 -11.46
CA ASN A 97 -19.67 -9.28 -12.62
C ASN A 97 -19.56 -7.80 -12.19
N THR A 98 -20.39 -7.39 -11.23
CA THR A 98 -20.31 -6.02 -10.67
C THR A 98 -18.96 -5.77 -10.00
N PHE A 99 -18.41 -6.77 -9.29
CA PHE A 99 -17.10 -6.65 -8.66
C PHE A 99 -15.96 -6.53 -9.69
N LYS A 100 -16.02 -7.28 -10.79
CA LYS A 100 -15.07 -7.14 -11.90
C LYS A 100 -15.10 -5.75 -12.52
N GLU A 101 -16.28 -5.20 -12.72
CA GLU A 101 -16.44 -3.83 -13.21
C GLU A 101 -15.89 -2.80 -12.23
N LEU A 102 -16.17 -2.96 -10.94
CA LEU A 102 -15.63 -2.10 -9.88
C LEU A 102 -14.10 -2.20 -9.79
N LYS A 103 -13.56 -3.42 -9.88
CA LYS A 103 -12.10 -3.64 -9.89
C LYS A 103 -11.43 -3.00 -11.10
N THR A 104 -12.07 -3.06 -12.28
CA THR A 104 -11.56 -2.38 -13.46
C THR A 104 -11.54 -0.87 -13.26
N LYS A 105 -12.64 -0.29 -12.78
CA LYS A 105 -12.70 1.14 -12.45
C LYS A 105 -11.74 1.53 -11.34
N TYR A 106 -11.60 0.70 -10.30
CA TYR A 106 -10.62 0.91 -9.24
C TYR A 106 -9.20 0.92 -9.79
N ASN A 107 -8.86 0.00 -10.69
CA ASN A 107 -7.55 -0.04 -11.32
C ASN A 107 -7.28 1.17 -12.21
N GLU A 108 -8.30 1.66 -12.93
CA GLU A 108 -8.21 2.91 -13.70
C GLU A 108 -7.90 4.09 -12.78
N VAL A 109 -8.70 4.26 -11.72
CA VAL A 109 -8.50 5.30 -10.71
C VAL A 109 -7.17 5.12 -9.98
N TYR A 110 -6.81 3.89 -9.59
CA TYR A 110 -5.53 3.59 -8.95
C TYR A 110 -4.34 3.96 -9.82
N ASN A 111 -4.43 3.70 -11.13
CA ASN A 111 -3.40 4.13 -12.08
C ASN A 111 -3.33 5.65 -12.22
N GLU A 112 -4.45 6.35 -12.20
CA GLU A 112 -4.47 7.82 -12.13
C GLU A 112 -3.87 8.33 -10.83
N VAL A 113 -4.18 7.68 -9.69
CA VAL A 113 -3.64 8.00 -8.36
C VAL A 113 -2.13 7.83 -8.31
N ILE A 114 -1.61 6.70 -8.79
CA ILE A 114 -0.16 6.46 -8.83
C ILE A 114 0.53 7.51 -9.69
N ASN A 115 -0.09 7.91 -10.79
CA ASN A 115 0.47 8.87 -11.74
C ASN A 115 0.16 10.34 -11.40
N ILE A 116 -0.56 10.63 -10.30
CA ILE A 116 -0.98 12.00 -9.96
C ILE A 116 0.18 12.98 -9.87
N ASN A 117 1.33 12.52 -9.42
CA ASN A 117 2.54 13.33 -9.31
C ASN A 117 3.34 13.41 -10.61
N GLY A 118 3.01 12.54 -11.60
CA GLY A 118 3.71 12.46 -12.86
C GLY A 118 5.19 12.10 -12.75
N ALA A 119 5.81 11.89 -13.89
CA ALA A 119 7.26 11.79 -13.94
C ALA A 119 7.90 13.18 -13.94
N PHE A 120 9.10 13.30 -13.39
CA PHE A 120 9.89 14.52 -13.44
C PHE A 120 11.38 14.22 -13.64
N GLU A 121 12.09 15.19 -14.16
CA GLU A 121 13.48 15.04 -14.58
C GLU A 121 14.42 15.94 -13.78
N THR A 122 15.65 15.48 -13.70
CA THR A 122 16.80 16.26 -13.24
C THR A 122 17.83 16.36 -14.36
N GLU A 123 19.05 16.73 -14.06
CA GLU A 123 20.13 16.74 -15.04
C GLU A 123 20.41 15.34 -15.61
N ARG A 124 20.49 14.32 -14.74
CA ARG A 124 20.92 12.96 -15.11
C ARG A 124 19.84 11.90 -14.87
N LEU A 125 18.74 12.24 -14.18
CA LEU A 125 17.76 11.27 -13.72
C LEU A 125 16.36 11.57 -14.25
N VAL A 126 15.57 10.50 -14.41
CA VAL A 126 14.12 10.56 -14.55
C VAL A 126 13.51 9.84 -13.35
N LEU A 127 12.69 10.54 -12.59
CA LEU A 127 11.94 9.99 -11.49
C LEU A 127 10.50 9.74 -11.95
N LYS A 128 10.10 8.47 -12.00
CA LYS A 128 8.75 8.05 -12.42
C LYS A 128 8.00 7.49 -11.22
N PRO A 129 6.69 7.74 -11.09
CA PRO A 129 5.87 7.02 -10.09
C PRO A 129 6.18 5.53 -10.15
N CYS A 130 6.33 4.90 -8.98
CA CYS A 130 6.71 3.50 -8.89
C CYS A 130 5.56 2.62 -9.40
N ASP A 131 5.80 1.86 -10.45
CA ASP A 131 4.88 0.89 -11.02
C ASP A 131 5.22 -0.54 -10.57
N GLU A 132 4.36 -1.49 -10.92
CA GLU A 132 4.53 -2.90 -10.59
C GLU A 132 5.82 -3.48 -11.19
N SER A 133 6.19 -3.07 -12.41
CA SER A 133 7.38 -3.56 -13.10
C SER A 133 8.66 -3.13 -12.37
N SER A 134 8.79 -1.85 -12.06
CA SER A 134 9.94 -1.33 -11.32
C SER A 134 9.99 -1.87 -9.88
N ASN A 135 8.82 -2.07 -9.25
CA ASN A 135 8.75 -2.71 -7.95
C ASN A 135 9.25 -4.15 -7.98
N ASN A 136 8.86 -4.95 -8.98
CA ASN A 136 9.33 -6.32 -9.13
C ASN A 136 10.85 -6.39 -9.33
N ILE A 137 11.44 -5.48 -10.10
CA ILE A 137 12.89 -5.38 -10.25
C ILE A 137 13.57 -5.07 -8.91
N MET A 138 12.99 -4.15 -8.12
CA MET A 138 13.48 -3.84 -6.78
C MET A 138 13.41 -5.05 -5.84
N MET A 139 12.27 -5.77 -5.87
CA MET A 139 12.07 -7.00 -5.10
C MET A 139 13.12 -8.06 -5.41
N ASP A 140 13.34 -8.31 -6.70
CA ASP A 140 14.35 -9.28 -7.17
C ASP A 140 15.77 -8.87 -6.77
N TYR A 141 16.07 -7.58 -6.85
CA TYR A 141 17.35 -7.06 -6.38
C TYR A 141 17.54 -7.31 -4.88
N CYS A 142 16.53 -7.04 -4.06
CA CYS A 142 16.56 -7.27 -2.61
C CYS A 142 16.75 -8.75 -2.28
N LYS A 143 16.01 -9.64 -2.93
CA LYS A 143 16.14 -11.10 -2.73
C LYS A 143 17.54 -11.60 -3.08
N LYS A 144 18.12 -11.15 -4.19
CA LYS A 144 19.49 -11.52 -4.62
C LYS A 144 20.58 -10.97 -3.68
N ASN A 145 20.33 -9.87 -2.98
CA ASN A 145 21.29 -9.19 -2.12
C ASN A 145 20.88 -9.18 -0.64
N LEU A 146 20.17 -10.21 -0.19
CA LEU A 146 19.52 -10.27 1.12
C LEU A 146 20.47 -9.97 2.29
N ASN A 147 21.67 -10.56 2.31
CA ASN A 147 22.64 -10.33 3.38
C ASN A 147 23.09 -8.88 3.46
N GLN A 148 23.27 -8.24 2.31
CA GLN A 148 23.64 -6.85 2.24
C GLN A 148 22.50 -5.92 2.78
N PHE A 149 21.25 -6.28 2.49
CA PHE A 149 20.12 -5.58 3.07
C PHE A 149 20.04 -5.75 4.59
N LYS A 150 20.29 -6.96 5.11
CA LYS A 150 20.38 -7.19 6.56
C LYS A 150 21.47 -6.31 7.20
N ASP A 151 22.63 -6.24 6.58
CA ASP A 151 23.73 -5.39 7.09
C ASP A 151 23.41 -3.89 6.98
N LEU A 152 22.73 -3.46 5.90
CA LEU A 152 22.37 -2.06 5.68
C LEU A 152 21.30 -1.56 6.67
N TYR A 153 20.26 -2.38 6.88
CA TYR A 153 19.12 -2.04 7.74
C TYR A 153 19.25 -2.58 9.17
N LYS A 154 20.34 -3.26 9.50
CA LYS A 154 20.60 -3.82 10.84
C LYS A 154 19.49 -4.77 11.32
N ILE A 155 19.04 -5.67 10.45
CA ILE A 155 17.91 -6.60 10.71
C ILE A 155 18.43 -8.04 10.70
N ASP A 156 18.34 -8.76 11.83
CA ASP A 156 18.71 -10.18 11.94
C ASP A 156 17.70 -11.10 11.23
N ASN A 157 16.40 -10.88 11.48
CA ASN A 157 15.31 -11.70 10.98
C ASN A 157 14.60 -10.98 9.84
N PHE A 158 15.09 -11.17 8.62
CA PHE A 158 14.46 -10.64 7.43
C PHE A 158 13.44 -11.66 6.91
N ASN A 159 12.16 -11.25 6.88
CA ASN A 159 11.12 -12.03 6.23
C ASN A 159 11.09 -11.67 4.74
N GLU A 160 11.26 -12.65 3.87
CA GLU A 160 11.25 -12.48 2.41
C GLU A 160 9.94 -11.83 1.89
N ASN A 161 8.86 -11.95 2.66
CA ASN A 161 7.57 -11.35 2.35
C ASN A 161 7.39 -9.94 2.95
N LYS A 162 8.30 -9.50 3.82
CA LYS A 162 8.34 -8.14 4.39
C LYS A 162 9.67 -7.51 4.00
N LEU A 163 9.67 -6.84 2.87
CA LEU A 163 10.85 -6.10 2.44
C LEU A 163 11.15 -4.92 3.37
N PRO A 164 12.43 -4.50 3.44
CA PRO A 164 12.80 -3.32 4.19
C PRO A 164 11.93 -2.13 3.76
N VAL A 165 11.66 -1.29 4.71
CA VAL A 165 10.95 -0.03 4.51
C VAL A 165 11.50 0.70 3.27
N GLY A 166 10.63 1.01 2.32
CA GLY A 166 11.01 1.64 1.05
C GLY A 166 11.01 0.73 -0.17
N VAL A 167 10.74 -0.58 -0.05
CA VAL A 167 10.73 -1.53 -1.17
C VAL A 167 9.33 -2.06 -1.53
N GLY A 168 8.26 -1.59 -0.90
CA GLY A 168 6.87 -1.92 -1.27
C GLY A 168 6.17 -0.73 -1.93
N CYS A 169 5.16 -0.96 -2.77
CA CYS A 169 4.33 0.11 -3.37
C CYS A 169 3.29 0.66 -2.39
N SER A 170 3.64 0.90 -1.13
CA SER A 170 2.68 1.33 -0.10
C SER A 170 2.49 2.86 -0.03
N SER A 171 3.42 3.63 -0.58
CA SER A 171 3.36 5.09 -0.52
C SER A 171 2.97 5.69 -1.87
N LYS A 172 2.01 6.61 -1.84
CA LYS A 172 1.56 7.39 -3.00
C LYS A 172 2.64 8.36 -3.53
N LEU A 173 3.74 8.57 -2.77
CA LEU A 173 4.86 9.45 -3.11
C LEU A 173 6.17 8.67 -3.28
N LYS A 174 6.08 7.51 -3.91
CA LYS A 174 7.23 6.69 -4.24
C LYS A 174 7.56 6.77 -5.72
N PHE A 175 8.81 7.01 -6.00
CA PHE A 175 9.32 7.13 -7.37
C PHE A 175 10.46 6.17 -7.61
N SER A 176 10.44 5.55 -8.77
CA SER A 176 11.54 4.80 -9.33
C SER A 176 12.52 5.75 -10.00
N ILE A 177 13.81 5.59 -9.74
CA ILE A 177 14.89 6.45 -10.25
C ILE A 177 15.54 5.77 -11.45
N PHE A 178 15.47 6.41 -12.60
CA PHE A 178 16.08 5.94 -13.84
C PHE A 178 17.23 6.88 -14.27
N LEU A 179 18.25 6.31 -14.90
CA LEU A 179 19.23 7.12 -15.65
C LEU A 179 18.56 7.67 -16.89
N LYS A 180 18.76 8.97 -17.16
CA LYS A 180 18.16 9.67 -18.29
C LYS A 180 18.65 9.12 -19.63
N ASP A 181 19.94 8.81 -19.71
CA ASP A 181 20.58 8.41 -20.97
C ASP A 181 20.25 6.96 -21.37
N SER A 182 20.20 6.05 -20.40
CA SER A 182 20.01 4.60 -20.64
C SER A 182 18.62 4.09 -20.30
N ASN A 183 17.78 4.89 -19.64
CA ASN A 183 16.51 4.49 -19.04
C ASN A 183 16.67 3.24 -18.12
N GLU A 184 17.84 3.07 -17.50
CA GLU A 184 18.10 1.97 -16.58
C GLU A 184 17.61 2.34 -15.17
N LEU A 185 16.84 1.45 -14.54
CA LEU A 185 16.41 1.60 -13.15
C LEU A 185 17.62 1.49 -12.22
N ILE A 186 17.86 2.49 -11.39
CA ILE A 186 19.01 2.58 -10.50
C ILE A 186 18.66 2.64 -9.02
N GLY A 187 17.39 2.77 -8.68
CA GLY A 187 16.95 2.87 -7.29
C GLY A 187 15.55 3.43 -7.13
N THR A 188 15.22 3.79 -5.90
CA THR A 188 13.93 4.39 -5.54
C THR A 188 14.11 5.53 -4.56
N ILE A 189 13.13 6.44 -4.55
CA ILE A 189 13.00 7.50 -3.56
C ILE A 189 11.54 7.62 -3.15
N GLU A 190 11.30 7.88 -1.87
CA GLU A 190 9.97 7.89 -1.29
C GLU A 190 9.87 9.03 -0.25
N LEU A 191 8.73 9.70 -0.23
CA LEU A 191 8.26 10.47 0.91
C LEU A 191 7.11 9.69 1.55
N ASP A 192 7.38 9.11 2.70
CA ASP A 192 6.40 8.35 3.47
C ASP A 192 5.72 9.28 4.47
N ASP A 193 4.39 9.19 4.58
CA ASP A 193 3.63 10.04 5.47
C ASP A 193 3.84 9.63 6.93
N CYS A 194 4.00 10.62 7.79
CA CYS A 194 3.81 10.47 9.22
C CYS A 194 2.34 10.75 9.55
N ILE A 195 1.86 10.21 10.65
CA ILE A 195 0.48 10.36 11.17
C ILE A 195 -0.04 11.82 11.20
N CYS A 196 0.83 12.81 11.00
CA CYS A 196 0.51 14.23 11.17
C CYS A 196 0.32 15.03 9.86
N GLU A 197 0.19 14.39 8.69
CA GLU A 197 -0.10 14.99 7.36
C GLU A 197 0.84 16.13 6.88
N VAL A 198 1.60 16.74 7.77
CA VAL A 198 2.52 17.86 7.48
C VAL A 198 4.00 17.48 7.57
N LYS A 199 4.29 16.29 8.09
CA LYS A 199 5.64 15.74 8.22
C LYS A 199 5.76 14.46 7.41
N TYR A 200 6.81 14.39 6.60
CA TYR A 200 7.10 13.23 5.75
C TYR A 200 8.49 12.69 6.04
N VAL A 201 8.70 11.39 5.81
CA VAL A 201 10.00 10.73 5.97
C VAL A 201 10.59 10.44 4.60
N LEU A 202 11.76 11.01 4.33
CA LEU A 202 12.52 10.75 3.11
C LEU A 202 13.24 9.41 3.23
N LYS A 203 13.02 8.55 2.26
CA LYS A 203 13.74 7.29 2.09
C LYS A 203 14.32 7.26 0.68
N VAL A 204 15.59 6.98 0.53
CA VAL A 204 16.26 6.85 -0.77
C VAL A 204 17.13 5.60 -0.80
N PHE A 205 17.02 4.86 -1.87
CA PHE A 205 17.82 3.67 -2.09
C PHE A 205 18.39 3.67 -3.50
N ILE A 206 19.72 3.46 -3.62
CA ILE A 206 20.42 3.35 -4.90
C ILE A 206 21.10 1.98 -4.96
N PHE A 207 20.96 1.27 -6.07
CA PHE A 207 21.66 0.01 -6.33
C PHE A 207 23.18 0.19 -6.26
N ASP A 208 23.89 -0.78 -5.72
CA ASP A 208 25.32 -0.68 -5.38
C ASP A 208 26.19 -0.20 -6.53
N LYS A 209 25.99 -0.75 -7.73
CA LYS A 209 26.77 -0.38 -8.92
C LYS A 209 26.64 1.10 -9.32
N PHE A 210 25.65 1.81 -8.76
CA PHE A 210 25.38 3.22 -9.02
C PHE A 210 25.68 4.13 -7.83
N ARG A 211 26.09 3.60 -6.68
CA ARG A 211 26.47 4.38 -5.50
C ARG A 211 27.74 5.20 -5.74
N GLY A 212 27.93 6.21 -4.92
CA GLY A 212 29.11 7.08 -4.98
C GLY A 212 29.11 8.10 -6.12
N LYS A 213 28.12 8.08 -7.03
CA LYS A 213 28.04 8.95 -8.21
C LYS A 213 27.16 10.20 -8.01
N GLY A 214 26.64 10.42 -6.79
CA GLY A 214 25.82 11.59 -6.45
C GLY A 214 24.32 11.46 -6.75
N TYR A 215 23.85 10.35 -7.30
CA TYR A 215 22.45 10.17 -7.70
C TYR A 215 21.46 10.30 -6.54
N ALA A 216 21.79 9.75 -5.36
CA ALA A 216 20.95 9.93 -4.18
C ALA A 216 20.76 11.41 -3.81
N THR A 217 21.84 12.19 -3.85
CA THR A 217 21.78 13.63 -3.57
C THR A 217 20.94 14.37 -4.60
N GLU A 218 21.09 14.03 -5.88
CA GLU A 218 20.34 14.65 -6.98
C GLU A 218 18.85 14.36 -6.87
N ALA A 219 18.47 13.09 -6.67
CA ALA A 219 17.10 12.69 -6.49
C ALA A 219 16.45 13.32 -5.24
N SER A 220 17.17 13.32 -4.10
CA SER A 220 16.68 13.92 -2.85
C SER A 220 16.46 15.44 -2.99
N LYS A 221 17.36 16.16 -3.63
CA LYS A 221 17.17 17.60 -3.91
C LYS A 221 15.96 17.85 -4.80
N ALA A 222 15.74 17.01 -5.80
CA ALA A 222 14.61 17.16 -6.71
C ALA A 222 13.26 16.99 -6.00
N ILE A 223 13.11 15.97 -5.14
CA ILE A 223 11.86 15.75 -4.42
C ILE A 223 11.63 16.83 -3.34
N VAL A 224 12.68 17.26 -2.64
CA VAL A 224 12.60 18.37 -1.68
C VAL A 224 12.18 19.67 -2.39
N ASN A 225 12.73 19.98 -3.56
CA ASN A 225 12.33 21.15 -4.33
C ASN A 225 10.85 21.08 -4.76
N LYS A 226 10.34 19.91 -5.15
CA LYS A 226 8.93 19.74 -5.46
C LYS A 226 8.04 19.96 -4.24
N ALA A 227 8.44 19.44 -3.08
CA ALA A 227 7.75 19.67 -1.82
C ALA A 227 7.69 21.17 -1.47
N MET A 228 8.81 21.88 -1.57
CA MET A 228 8.89 23.34 -1.32
C MET A 228 7.98 24.15 -2.24
N LYS A 229 7.83 23.73 -3.50
CA LYS A 229 6.98 24.40 -4.48
C LYS A 229 5.52 23.98 -4.41
N LYS A 230 5.14 23.08 -3.49
CA LYS A 230 3.81 22.47 -3.41
C LYS A 230 3.40 21.76 -4.72
N GLU A 231 4.36 21.16 -5.40
CA GLU A 231 4.17 20.41 -6.65
C GLU A 231 4.02 18.89 -6.41
N LEU A 232 3.84 18.48 -5.16
CA LEU A 232 3.45 17.12 -4.78
C LEU A 232 1.99 17.12 -4.35
N PHE A 233 1.25 16.09 -4.77
CA PHE A 233 -0.19 16.02 -4.60
C PHE A 233 -0.60 14.70 -3.95
N PHE A 234 -1.71 14.73 -3.23
CA PHE A 234 -2.45 13.55 -2.85
C PHE A 234 -3.86 13.60 -3.42
N LEU A 235 -4.51 12.46 -3.47
CA LEU A 235 -5.94 12.40 -3.74
C LEU A 235 -6.67 12.32 -2.40
N ASP A 236 -7.53 13.28 -2.17
CA ASP A 236 -8.45 13.23 -1.05
C ASP A 236 -9.54 12.20 -1.36
N ASP A 237 -9.46 11.05 -0.70
CA ASP A 237 -10.44 9.97 -0.75
C ASP A 237 -11.48 10.06 0.38
N THR A 238 -11.37 11.06 1.26
CA THR A 238 -12.33 11.28 2.37
C THR A 238 -13.67 11.80 1.89
N ILE A 239 -13.74 12.33 0.67
CA ILE A 239 -15.00 12.75 0.06
C ILE A 239 -15.75 11.49 -0.36
N ARG A 240 -16.78 11.15 0.41
CA ARG A 240 -17.68 9.98 0.26
C ARG A 240 -18.41 9.87 -1.09
N HIS A 241 -18.00 10.55 -2.13
CA HIS A 241 -18.73 10.69 -3.40
C HIS A 241 -17.88 10.49 -4.66
N TYR A 242 -16.83 9.66 -4.64
CA TYR A 242 -16.09 9.30 -5.87
C TYR A 242 -15.54 10.47 -6.71
N VAL A 243 -15.43 11.66 -6.12
CA VAL A 243 -14.75 12.80 -6.72
C VAL A 243 -13.40 12.90 -6.06
N TYR A 244 -12.38 12.40 -6.73
CA TYR A 244 -11.00 12.53 -6.28
C TYR A 244 -10.53 13.94 -6.60
N GLU A 245 -10.28 14.72 -5.57
CA GLU A 245 -9.71 16.04 -5.75
C GLU A 245 -8.19 15.99 -5.60
N LYS A 246 -7.50 16.54 -6.60
CA LYS A 246 -6.05 16.68 -6.57
C LYS A 246 -5.66 17.81 -5.65
N VAL A 247 -5.19 17.49 -4.44
CA VAL A 247 -4.84 18.47 -3.41
C VAL A 247 -3.33 18.58 -3.27
N PRO A 248 -2.75 19.79 -3.34
CA PRO A 248 -1.33 19.98 -3.06
C PRO A 248 -0.99 19.64 -1.62
N LEU A 249 0.10 18.91 -1.42
CA LEU A 249 0.61 18.62 -0.09
C LEU A 249 1.18 19.88 0.57
N ASP A 250 0.77 20.14 1.80
CA ASP A 250 1.30 21.24 2.62
C ASP A 250 2.39 20.74 3.58
N ILE A 251 3.47 20.21 3.00
CA ILE A 251 4.59 19.65 3.76
C ILE A 251 5.30 20.79 4.50
N LYS A 252 5.48 20.65 5.81
CA LYS A 252 6.21 21.60 6.66
C LYS A 252 7.57 21.08 7.08
N CYS A 253 7.74 19.76 7.12
CA CYS A 253 8.99 19.13 7.53
C CYS A 253 9.20 17.84 6.75
N ILE A 254 10.40 17.66 6.26
CA ILE A 254 10.86 16.36 5.76
C ILE A 254 11.92 15.85 6.72
N GLU A 255 11.64 14.72 7.36
CA GLU A 255 12.59 13.99 8.21
C GLU A 255 13.34 12.94 7.40
N ALA A 256 14.56 12.66 7.78
CA ALA A 256 15.31 11.52 7.30
C ALA A 256 16.14 10.93 8.44
N VAL A 257 16.25 9.62 8.45
CA VAL A 257 16.97 8.86 9.47
C VAL A 257 18.11 8.09 8.82
N ALA A 258 19.28 8.14 9.40
CA ALA A 258 20.45 7.41 8.92
C ALA A 258 21.28 6.86 10.08
N ASP A 259 21.72 5.59 9.98
CA ASP A 259 22.72 5.03 10.90
C ASP A 259 23.89 6.00 11.03
N GLU A 260 24.31 6.30 12.26
CA GLU A 260 25.39 7.25 12.51
C GLU A 260 26.70 6.88 11.82
N ASN A 261 26.92 5.59 11.59
CA ASN A 261 28.09 5.05 10.90
C ASN A 261 27.94 5.02 9.36
N ASN A 262 26.74 5.29 8.84
CA ASN A 262 26.52 5.39 7.40
C ASN A 262 26.94 6.75 6.87
N VAL A 263 28.26 6.97 6.80
CA VAL A 263 28.87 8.23 6.35
C VAL A 263 28.31 8.71 5.00
N ALA A 264 28.00 7.79 4.10
CA ALA A 264 27.47 8.12 2.77
C ALA A 264 26.07 8.72 2.86
N ALA A 265 25.16 8.11 3.63
CA ALA A 265 23.80 8.62 3.83
C ALA A 265 23.81 9.98 4.56
N ASN A 266 24.58 10.08 5.65
CA ASN A 266 24.72 11.34 6.40
C ASN A 266 25.19 12.49 5.48
N LYS A 267 26.22 12.26 4.65
CA LYS A 267 26.71 13.26 3.67
C LYS A 267 25.66 13.61 2.60
N VAL A 268 24.82 12.67 2.17
CA VAL A 268 23.73 12.98 1.22
C VAL A 268 22.74 13.96 1.86
N LEU A 269 22.31 13.70 3.10
CA LEU A 269 21.36 14.56 3.81
C LEU A 269 21.93 15.97 4.04
N GLU A 270 23.17 16.08 4.51
CA GLU A 270 23.84 17.36 4.68
C GLU A 270 23.94 18.15 3.37
N LYS A 271 24.33 17.49 2.26
CA LYS A 271 24.40 18.12 0.92
C LYS A 271 23.03 18.53 0.37
N CYS A 272 21.95 17.91 0.86
CA CYS A 272 20.58 18.29 0.52
C CYS A 272 20.03 19.42 1.41
N GLY A 273 20.79 19.90 2.41
CA GLY A 273 20.40 20.99 3.30
C GLY A 273 19.62 20.55 4.54
N PHE A 274 19.55 19.24 4.80
CA PHE A 274 18.99 18.72 6.04
C PHE A 274 19.88 19.11 7.23
N LYS A 275 19.24 19.43 8.35
CA LYS A 275 19.92 19.74 9.61
C LYS A 275 19.79 18.56 10.55
N LEU A 276 20.89 18.19 11.21
CA LEU A 276 20.87 17.22 12.29
C LEU A 276 20.05 17.81 13.46
N THR A 277 18.95 17.18 13.82
CA THR A 277 18.01 17.65 14.85
C THR A 277 17.95 16.74 16.06
N GLY A 278 18.46 15.53 15.94
CA GLY A 278 18.42 14.58 17.05
C GLY A 278 19.20 13.31 16.78
N LYS A 279 19.16 12.44 17.77
CA LYS A 279 19.76 11.11 17.70
C LYS A 279 18.84 10.10 18.38
N ASN A 280 18.63 9.00 17.73
CA ASN A 280 17.92 7.86 18.28
C ASN A 280 18.96 6.86 18.80
N TYR A 281 19.07 6.76 20.11
CA TYR A 281 20.03 5.86 20.75
C TYR A 281 19.43 4.45 20.77
N TYR A 282 20.29 3.44 20.54
CA TYR A 282 19.88 2.04 20.51
C TYR A 282 18.76 1.75 19.51
N ALA A 283 18.77 2.44 18.39
CA ALA A 283 17.76 2.33 17.34
C ALA A 283 17.67 0.89 16.79
N HIS A 284 18.80 0.22 16.68
CA HIS A 284 18.88 -1.14 16.17
C HIS A 284 19.77 -2.03 17.04
N HIS A 285 19.38 -3.32 17.15
CA HIS A 285 20.23 -4.38 17.67
C HIS A 285 20.49 -5.39 16.57
N TYR A 286 21.75 -5.56 16.17
CA TYR A 286 22.15 -6.42 15.07
C TYR A 286 23.50 -7.06 15.34
N LYS A 287 23.63 -8.39 15.13
CA LYS A 287 24.87 -9.13 15.37
C LYS A 287 25.51 -8.83 16.73
N ASN A 288 24.71 -8.86 17.79
CA ASN A 288 25.12 -8.55 19.17
C ASN A 288 25.71 -7.14 19.41
N ALA A 289 25.43 -6.19 18.54
CA ALA A 289 25.81 -4.80 18.70
C ALA A 289 24.60 -3.86 18.61
N TYR A 290 24.68 -2.73 19.34
CA TYR A 290 23.67 -1.67 19.27
C TYR A 290 24.15 -0.57 18.33
N PHE A 291 23.22 -0.03 17.55
CA PHE A 291 23.45 1.04 16.60
C PHE A 291 22.55 2.22 16.90
N ASN A 292 23.05 3.41 16.62
CA ASN A 292 22.31 4.66 16.78
C ASN A 292 21.99 5.24 15.42
N ASP A 293 20.88 5.97 15.34
CA ASP A 293 20.54 6.73 14.16
C ASP A 293 20.62 8.23 14.41
N ASN A 294 21.13 8.94 13.41
CA ASN A 294 21.02 10.39 13.32
C ASN A 294 19.68 10.76 12.71
N ILE A 295 18.99 11.73 13.32
CA ILE A 295 17.72 12.27 12.85
C ILE A 295 17.99 13.62 12.20
N TYR A 296 17.65 13.76 10.95
CA TYR A 296 17.78 14.96 10.16
C TYR A 296 16.42 15.52 9.79
N CYS A 297 16.28 16.85 9.78
CA CYS A 297 15.07 17.52 9.31
C CYS A 297 15.41 18.60 8.28
N TYR A 298 14.55 18.68 7.27
CA TYR A 298 14.47 19.80 6.34
C TYR A 298 13.15 20.52 6.60
N PHE A 299 13.21 21.78 7.00
CA PHE A 299 12.03 22.61 7.27
C PHE A 299 11.68 23.44 6.04
N ILE A 300 10.40 23.41 5.64
CA ILE A 300 9.84 24.08 4.45
C ILE A 300 9.08 25.34 4.86
#